data_c681e7f0ad0bab56893be21b1011f527
#
_entry.id   c681e7f0ad0bab56893be21b1011f527
#
_cell.length_a   1.000
_cell.length_b   1.000
_cell.length_c   1.000
_cell.angle_alpha   90.00
_cell.angle_beta   90.00
_cell.angle_gamma   90.00
#
_symmetry.space_group_name_H-M   'P 1'
#
loop_
_entity.id
_entity.type
_entity.pdbx_description
1 polymer ?
#
loop_
_entity_poly.entity_id
_entity_poly.type
_entity_poly.pdbx_seq_one_letter_code
_entity_poly.pdbx_strand_id
1 'polypeptide(L)'
;MKKIILSIITTLLILLQTNAANNIEVLPTMQSKTTAQDRVWVGTFQIVWNDFMDKFVHSEVKFPEGTPASVNELNAQDFTINELSEKCYYRYAGKITKNTKKIITKAIKNKFHENSDLLNKMNLDPNGDRYIVYAMLKKDFQFINAFDKLGTSQFGDKKAEFFGIDSRSANELGEGVKVLFYNSPSDFAVVLDTKDKDEVYLYKTSTSKPFNYIYSDMLKKQTAYKGDENFGEEDLLKIPNLKFFEEKSFDEVCGKRIKGTNLVIDSALETVKFEMDNAGLKLKSEAAMSIMKMSLTPSADPRLFYFNDTFVLFLKEKGKNKPYFALRVHDISKFQ
;
A
#
# COMPACT_ATOMS: atom_id res chain seq x y z
N MET A 1 -62.33 17.43 40.95
CA MET A 1 -61.44 16.33 40.64
C MET A 1 -60.71 16.66 39.30
N LYS A 2 -59.50 17.19 39.37
CA LYS A 2 -58.69 17.52 38.20
C LYS A 2 -57.78 16.33 37.94
N LYS A 3 -57.93 15.69 36.76
CA LYS A 3 -57.01 14.65 36.27
C LYS A 3 -55.75 15.30 35.69
N ILE A 4 -54.64 15.04 36.34
CA ILE A 4 -53.29 15.42 35.82
C ILE A 4 -52.91 14.33 34.82
N ILE A 5 -52.79 14.71 33.54
CA ILE A 5 -52.25 13.86 32.49
C ILE A 5 -50.74 14.06 32.52
N LEU A 6 -50.00 13.04 32.96
CA LEU A 6 -48.55 13.01 32.93
C LEU A 6 -48.11 12.58 31.52
N SER A 7 -47.62 13.53 30.75
CA SER A 7 -47.05 13.26 29.42
C SER A 7 -45.63 12.74 29.59
N ILE A 8 -45.39 11.45 29.35
CA ILE A 8 -44.09 10.85 29.30
C ILE A 8 -43.53 11.14 27.89
N ILE A 9 -42.63 12.11 27.81
CA ILE A 9 -41.83 12.34 26.61
C ILE A 9 -40.71 11.30 26.62
N THR A 10 -40.92 10.23 25.88
CA THR A 10 -39.84 9.24 25.60
C THR A 10 -38.93 9.83 24.55
N THR A 11 -37.81 10.41 24.98
CA THR A 11 -36.74 10.88 24.09
C THR A 11 -36.09 9.63 23.53
N LEU A 12 -36.42 9.28 22.29
CA LEU A 12 -35.77 8.25 21.51
C LEU A 12 -34.37 8.77 21.13
N LEU A 13 -33.38 8.43 21.94
CA LEU A 13 -31.97 8.63 21.57
C LEU A 13 -31.66 7.67 20.40
N ILE A 14 -31.80 8.14 19.17
CA ILE A 14 -31.25 7.45 18.01
C ILE A 14 -29.73 7.61 18.14
N LEU A 15 -29.09 6.59 18.70
CA LEU A 15 -27.66 6.34 18.52
C LEU A 15 -27.45 6.13 17.02
N LEU A 16 -27.09 7.20 16.34
CA LEU A 16 -26.39 7.11 15.07
C LEU A 16 -25.07 6.38 15.38
N GLN A 17 -25.11 5.05 15.35
CA GLN A 17 -23.91 4.29 15.09
C GLN A 17 -23.45 4.72 13.70
N THR A 18 -22.57 5.72 13.65
CA THR A 18 -21.67 5.86 12.52
C THR A 18 -20.92 4.54 12.47
N ASN A 19 -21.33 3.65 11.57
CA ASN A 19 -20.44 2.64 11.07
C ASN A 19 -19.25 3.43 10.54
N ALA A 20 -18.24 3.64 11.39
CA ALA A 20 -16.90 3.97 10.92
C ALA A 20 -16.57 2.81 9.99
N ALA A 21 -16.68 3.07 8.68
CA ALA A 21 -16.35 2.09 7.68
C ALA A 21 -14.95 1.57 8.06
N ASN A 22 -14.82 0.27 8.12
CA ASN A 22 -13.56 -0.43 8.44
C ASN A 22 -12.54 -0.25 7.31
N ASN A 23 -12.46 0.93 6.72
CA ASN A 23 -11.70 1.21 5.51
C ASN A 23 -10.25 1.55 5.86
N ILE A 24 -9.34 1.07 5.04
CA ILE A 24 -7.95 1.49 5.02
C ILE A 24 -7.92 2.85 4.30
N GLU A 25 -7.30 3.86 4.92
CA GLU A 25 -7.23 5.18 4.28
C GLU A 25 -6.23 5.19 3.14
N VAL A 26 -6.68 5.51 1.92
CA VAL A 26 -5.82 5.70 0.76
C VAL A 26 -5.33 7.15 0.75
N LEU A 27 -4.01 7.32 0.74
CA LEU A 27 -3.34 8.62 0.80
C LEU A 27 -2.88 9.08 -0.59
N PRO A 28 -2.98 10.37 -0.92
CA PRO A 28 -2.51 10.89 -2.21
C PRO A 28 -0.98 10.93 -2.34
N THR A 29 -0.26 11.09 -1.22
CA THR A 29 1.21 11.17 -1.20
C THR A 29 1.81 10.46 0.01
N MET A 30 3.11 10.17 -0.02
CA MET A 30 3.84 9.66 1.15
C MET A 30 4.00 10.70 2.28
N GLN A 31 3.86 11.98 1.98
CA GLN A 31 3.97 13.10 2.92
C GLN A 31 2.67 13.37 3.66
N SER A 32 1.56 12.83 3.17
CA SER A 32 0.23 13.11 3.70
C SER A 32 0.12 12.79 5.18
N LYS A 33 -0.37 13.76 5.94
CA LYS A 33 -0.64 13.64 7.38
C LYS A 33 -2.05 13.11 7.58
N THR A 34 -2.19 12.14 8.45
CA THR A 34 -3.49 11.55 8.81
C THR A 34 -3.48 11.04 10.24
N THR A 35 -4.66 10.89 10.82
CA THR A 35 -4.88 10.21 12.10
C THR A 35 -5.22 8.73 11.93
N ALA A 36 -5.50 8.28 10.70
CA ALA A 36 -5.81 6.89 10.41
C ALA A 36 -4.60 5.98 10.70
N GLN A 37 -4.86 4.94 11.46
CA GLN A 37 -3.83 3.97 11.84
C GLN A 37 -3.56 2.98 10.70
N ASP A 38 -4.61 2.54 9.99
CA ASP A 38 -4.51 1.69 8.80
C ASP A 38 -4.61 2.57 7.57
N ARG A 39 -3.55 2.55 6.78
CA ARG A 39 -3.46 3.43 5.61
C ARG A 39 -2.53 2.87 4.56
N VAL A 40 -2.79 3.25 3.32
CA VAL A 40 -2.02 2.84 2.14
C VAL A 40 -1.73 4.04 1.25
N TRP A 41 -0.59 4.01 0.59
CA TRP A 41 -0.22 4.89 -0.50
C TRP A 41 0.32 4.08 -1.67
N VAL A 42 -0.07 4.47 -2.89
CA VAL A 42 0.47 3.91 -4.14
C VAL A 42 0.85 5.08 -5.05
N GLY A 43 1.97 4.94 -5.75
CA GLY A 43 2.47 6.00 -6.65
C GLY A 43 1.61 6.28 -7.88
N THR A 44 0.54 5.51 -8.10
CA THR A 44 -0.31 5.59 -9.31
C THR A 44 -1.01 6.93 -9.42
N PHE A 45 -1.59 7.46 -8.34
CA PHE A 45 -2.28 8.75 -8.36
C PHE A 45 -1.31 9.91 -8.60
N GLN A 46 -0.10 9.85 -8.01
CA GLN A 46 0.94 10.84 -8.28
C GLN A 46 1.36 10.85 -9.76
N ILE A 47 1.45 9.68 -10.42
CA ILE A 47 1.75 9.61 -11.86
C ILE A 47 0.64 10.28 -12.69
N VAL A 48 -0.64 10.04 -12.35
CA VAL A 48 -1.80 10.70 -12.97
C VAL A 48 -1.70 12.21 -12.81
N TRP A 49 -1.36 12.67 -11.59
CA TRP A 49 -1.23 14.09 -11.30
C TRP A 49 -0.08 14.76 -12.09
N ASN A 50 1.07 14.10 -12.17
CA ASN A 50 2.21 14.59 -12.95
C ASN A 50 1.84 14.73 -14.43
N ASP A 51 1.23 13.69 -15.03
CA ASP A 51 0.76 13.75 -16.43
C ASP A 51 -0.31 14.84 -16.65
N PHE A 52 -1.16 15.09 -15.66
CA PHE A 52 -2.14 16.16 -15.72
C PHE A 52 -1.49 17.55 -15.73
N MET A 53 -0.53 17.78 -14.84
CA MET A 53 0.24 19.01 -14.80
C MET A 53 1.00 19.23 -16.13
N ASP A 54 1.73 18.21 -16.58
CA ASP A 54 2.62 18.33 -17.74
C ASP A 54 1.87 18.51 -19.06
N LYS A 55 0.73 17.86 -19.24
CA LYS A 55 0.01 17.82 -20.53
C LYS A 55 -1.11 18.83 -20.65
N PHE A 56 -1.68 19.30 -19.53
CA PHE A 56 -2.88 20.13 -19.57
C PHE A 56 -2.76 21.44 -18.82
N VAL A 57 -2.11 21.48 -17.66
CA VAL A 57 -2.02 22.68 -16.83
C VAL A 57 -0.75 23.48 -17.12
N HIS A 58 0.36 22.81 -17.42
CA HIS A 58 1.70 23.36 -17.69
C HIS A 58 2.27 24.21 -16.54
N SER A 59 1.77 24.01 -15.33
CA SER A 59 2.19 24.67 -14.10
C SER A 59 1.69 23.92 -12.87
N GLU A 60 2.01 24.42 -11.67
CA GLU A 60 1.39 23.93 -10.44
C GLU A 60 -0.14 24.10 -10.48
N VAL A 61 -0.87 23.08 -10.04
CA VAL A 61 -2.32 23.15 -9.88
C VAL A 61 -2.64 24.03 -8.66
N LYS A 62 -3.45 25.06 -8.87
CA LYS A 62 -3.94 25.95 -7.81
C LYS A 62 -5.43 26.20 -8.01
N PHE A 63 -6.15 26.39 -6.92
CA PHE A 63 -7.58 26.72 -6.94
C PHE A 63 -7.81 28.15 -6.44
N PRO A 64 -8.73 28.92 -7.03
CA PRO A 64 -9.01 30.31 -6.60
C PRO A 64 -9.46 30.41 -5.13
N GLU A 65 -10.20 29.40 -4.63
CA GLU A 65 -10.76 29.37 -3.28
C GLU A 65 -9.76 28.88 -2.21
N GLY A 66 -8.53 28.60 -2.61
CA GLY A 66 -7.48 28.01 -1.76
C GLY A 66 -7.13 26.58 -2.19
N THR A 67 -5.84 26.30 -2.16
CA THR A 67 -5.29 25.01 -2.59
C THR A 67 -5.13 24.09 -1.39
N PRO A 68 -5.74 22.89 -1.39
CA PRO A 68 -5.56 21.90 -0.33
C PRO A 68 -4.08 21.51 -0.13
N ALA A 69 -3.71 21.11 1.08
CA ALA A 69 -2.35 20.66 1.39
C ALA A 69 -1.93 19.46 0.54
N SER A 70 -2.83 18.51 0.31
CA SER A 70 -2.62 17.34 -0.56
C SER A 70 -2.25 17.74 -2.00
N VAL A 71 -2.83 18.81 -2.53
CA VAL A 71 -2.51 19.33 -3.87
C VAL A 71 -1.11 19.95 -3.91
N ASN A 72 -0.71 20.68 -2.87
CA ASN A 72 0.66 21.22 -2.78
C ASN A 72 1.69 20.07 -2.69
N GLU A 73 1.37 19.00 -1.97
CA GLU A 73 2.19 17.79 -1.89
C GLU A 73 2.31 17.10 -3.26
N LEU A 74 1.18 16.93 -3.97
CA LEU A 74 1.14 16.34 -5.32
C LEU A 74 1.91 17.20 -6.35
N ASN A 75 1.83 18.54 -6.24
CA ASN A 75 2.55 19.48 -7.12
C ASN A 75 4.07 19.36 -6.97
N ALA A 76 4.57 18.89 -5.83
CA ALA A 76 6.00 18.66 -5.61
C ALA A 76 6.57 17.53 -6.49
N GLN A 77 5.72 16.68 -7.09
CA GLN A 77 6.10 15.57 -7.98
C GLN A 77 7.17 14.64 -7.37
N ASP A 78 7.08 14.38 -6.07
CA ASP A 78 8.09 13.61 -5.32
C ASP A 78 8.21 12.15 -5.77
N PHE A 79 7.20 11.62 -6.45
CA PHE A 79 7.23 10.30 -7.07
C PHE A 79 6.98 10.43 -8.57
N THR A 80 7.81 9.75 -9.39
CA THR A 80 7.72 9.78 -10.84
C THR A 80 7.81 8.37 -11.43
N ILE A 81 7.47 8.24 -12.71
CA ILE A 81 7.60 6.98 -13.44
C ILE A 81 9.04 6.43 -13.49
N ASN A 82 10.06 7.26 -13.22
CA ASN A 82 11.45 6.81 -13.18
C ASN A 82 11.72 5.81 -12.05
N GLU A 83 10.85 5.76 -11.03
CA GLU A 83 10.90 4.80 -9.94
C GLU A 83 10.27 3.44 -10.28
N LEU A 84 9.77 3.27 -11.51
CA LEU A 84 9.11 2.06 -12.00
C LEU A 84 9.70 1.57 -13.31
N SER A 85 9.74 0.26 -13.48
CA SER A 85 10.03 -0.37 -14.77
C SER A 85 8.86 -0.18 -15.72
N GLU A 86 9.10 0.12 -16.98
CA GLU A 86 8.07 0.37 -17.99
C GLU A 86 7.07 -0.81 -18.10
N LYS A 87 7.53 -2.03 -17.91
CA LYS A 87 6.69 -3.24 -18.00
C LYS A 87 5.53 -3.29 -17.01
N CYS A 88 5.63 -2.62 -15.86
CA CYS A 88 4.67 -2.76 -14.75
C CYS A 88 3.62 -1.65 -14.67
N TYR A 89 3.66 -0.62 -15.52
CA TYR A 89 2.61 0.40 -15.56
C TYR A 89 2.11 0.67 -16.98
N TYR A 90 0.88 1.17 -17.07
CA TYR A 90 0.29 1.75 -18.27
C TYR A 90 -0.26 3.12 -17.92
N ARG A 91 -0.13 4.08 -18.81
CA ARG A 91 -0.71 5.42 -18.65
C ARG A 91 -1.28 5.95 -19.96
N TYR A 92 -2.32 6.76 -19.84
CA TYR A 92 -2.98 7.43 -20.94
C TYR A 92 -3.40 8.84 -20.49
N ALA A 93 -3.17 9.83 -21.34
CA ALA A 93 -3.69 11.18 -21.13
C ALA A 93 -4.12 11.76 -22.46
N GLY A 94 -5.37 12.24 -22.55
CA GLY A 94 -5.90 12.79 -23.80
C GLY A 94 -7.38 13.14 -23.73
N LYS A 95 -7.87 13.71 -24.80
CA LYS A 95 -9.29 14.04 -24.98
C LYS A 95 -10.13 12.76 -25.03
N ILE A 96 -11.29 12.78 -24.38
CA ILE A 96 -12.23 11.66 -24.43
C ILE A 96 -12.90 11.62 -25.81
N THR A 97 -12.86 10.46 -26.43
CA THR A 97 -13.46 10.16 -27.73
C THR A 97 -14.31 8.90 -27.60
N LYS A 98 -15.13 8.60 -28.61
CA LYS A 98 -15.91 7.34 -28.69
C LYS A 98 -15.05 6.08 -28.55
N ASN A 99 -13.75 6.19 -28.87
CA ASN A 99 -12.81 5.07 -28.84
C ASN A 99 -11.93 5.01 -27.56
N THR A 100 -11.93 6.04 -26.71
CA THR A 100 -11.00 6.14 -25.56
C THR A 100 -11.09 4.92 -24.65
N LYS A 101 -12.28 4.52 -24.23
CA LYS A 101 -12.48 3.33 -23.40
C LYS A 101 -11.91 2.06 -24.05
N LYS A 102 -12.19 1.86 -25.34
CA LYS A 102 -11.71 0.70 -26.11
C LYS A 102 -10.19 0.68 -26.21
N ILE A 103 -9.56 1.84 -26.45
CA ILE A 103 -8.09 1.99 -26.54
C ILE A 103 -7.45 1.59 -25.22
N ILE A 104 -7.90 2.16 -24.11
CA ILE A 104 -7.33 1.88 -22.77
C ILE A 104 -7.55 0.43 -22.38
N THR A 105 -8.77 -0.09 -22.52
CA THR A 105 -9.08 -1.49 -22.22
C THR A 105 -8.23 -2.47 -23.01
N LYS A 106 -8.05 -2.24 -24.34
CA LYS A 106 -7.21 -3.09 -25.18
C LYS A 106 -5.75 -3.06 -24.75
N ALA A 107 -5.23 -1.88 -24.43
CA ALA A 107 -3.84 -1.72 -23.99
C ALA A 107 -3.57 -2.42 -22.65
N ILE A 108 -4.47 -2.29 -21.68
CA ILE A 108 -4.38 -2.96 -20.37
C ILE A 108 -4.47 -4.48 -20.57
N LYS A 109 -5.42 -4.96 -21.35
CA LYS A 109 -5.58 -6.39 -21.60
C LYS A 109 -4.37 -7.01 -22.30
N ASN A 110 -3.79 -6.30 -23.26
CA ASN A 110 -2.58 -6.75 -23.94
C ASN A 110 -1.35 -6.76 -23.05
N LYS A 111 -1.20 -5.75 -22.17
CA LYS A 111 -0.02 -5.58 -21.33
C LYS A 111 -0.07 -6.41 -20.05
N PHE A 112 -1.22 -6.46 -19.40
CA PHE A 112 -1.38 -7.01 -18.05
C PHE A 112 -2.29 -8.25 -18.00
N HIS A 113 -2.99 -8.59 -19.10
CA HIS A 113 -4.03 -9.63 -19.15
C HIS A 113 -5.16 -9.41 -18.12
N GLU A 114 -5.43 -8.13 -17.78
CA GLU A 114 -6.39 -7.68 -16.77
C GLU A 114 -7.47 -6.78 -17.36
N ASN A 115 -8.50 -6.52 -16.55
CA ASN A 115 -9.49 -5.47 -16.81
C ASN A 115 -9.25 -4.31 -15.85
N SER A 116 -9.72 -3.11 -16.23
CA SER A 116 -9.67 -1.93 -15.35
C SER A 116 -10.85 -1.94 -14.38
N ASP A 117 -10.57 -1.72 -13.11
CA ASP A 117 -11.59 -1.52 -12.07
C ASP A 117 -12.20 -0.10 -12.13
N LEU A 118 -11.50 0.87 -12.72
CA LEU A 118 -11.89 2.29 -12.76
C LEU A 118 -12.66 2.72 -14.00
N LEU A 119 -12.36 2.19 -15.20
CA LEU A 119 -12.91 2.70 -16.46
C LEU A 119 -14.46 2.64 -16.55
N ASN A 120 -15.09 1.74 -15.81
CA ASN A 120 -16.55 1.65 -15.75
C ASN A 120 -17.20 2.66 -14.80
N LYS A 121 -16.41 3.26 -13.91
CA LYS A 121 -16.83 4.24 -12.89
C LYS A 121 -16.59 5.67 -13.35
N MET A 122 -15.75 5.87 -14.35
CA MET A 122 -15.45 7.19 -14.90
C MET A 122 -16.49 7.60 -15.96
N ASN A 123 -16.80 8.89 -15.98
CA ASN A 123 -17.64 9.46 -17.04
C ASN A 123 -16.78 9.66 -18.31
N LEU A 124 -16.92 8.73 -19.25
CA LEU A 124 -16.23 8.74 -20.54
C LEU A 124 -17.13 9.18 -21.68
N ASP A 125 -18.13 10.06 -21.43
CA ASP A 125 -18.96 10.63 -22.46
C ASP A 125 -18.12 11.49 -23.43
N PRO A 126 -18.08 11.15 -24.74
CA PRO A 126 -17.33 11.91 -25.73
C PRO A 126 -17.99 13.25 -26.12
N ASN A 127 -19.23 13.50 -25.68
CA ASN A 127 -19.93 14.75 -25.95
C ASN A 127 -19.44 15.82 -24.97
N GLY A 128 -18.71 16.81 -25.48
CA GLY A 128 -18.13 17.89 -24.70
C GLY A 128 -16.61 17.91 -24.75
N ASP A 129 -16.03 18.92 -24.09
CA ASP A 129 -14.58 19.11 -24.04
C ASP A 129 -14.01 18.49 -22.75
N ARG A 130 -13.94 17.14 -22.75
CA ARG A 130 -13.51 16.35 -21.61
C ARG A 130 -12.20 15.64 -21.90
N TYR A 131 -11.38 15.54 -20.88
CA TYR A 131 -10.07 14.87 -20.90
C TYR A 131 -10.02 13.81 -19.81
N ILE A 132 -9.23 12.77 -20.06
CA ILE A 132 -8.91 11.74 -19.07
C ILE A 132 -7.40 11.68 -18.88
N VAL A 133 -6.97 11.57 -17.64
CA VAL A 133 -5.63 11.08 -17.27
C VAL A 133 -5.81 9.78 -16.49
N TYR A 134 -5.14 8.75 -16.93
CA TYR A 134 -5.30 7.40 -16.42
C TYR A 134 -3.96 6.73 -16.23
N ALA A 135 -3.76 6.04 -15.12
CA ALA A 135 -2.64 5.14 -14.92
C ALA A 135 -3.11 3.84 -14.26
N MET A 136 -2.44 2.76 -14.60
CA MET A 136 -2.56 1.46 -13.94
C MET A 136 -1.17 0.93 -13.66
N LEU A 137 -0.92 0.55 -12.41
CA LEU A 137 0.25 -0.17 -11.95
C LEU A 137 -0.19 -1.61 -11.66
N LYS A 138 0.55 -2.58 -12.18
CA LYS A 138 0.41 -3.98 -11.81
C LYS A 138 1.77 -4.54 -11.39
N LYS A 139 1.81 -5.13 -10.24
CA LYS A 139 2.92 -5.89 -9.70
C LYS A 139 2.46 -7.29 -9.32
N ASP A 140 3.23 -8.27 -9.73
CA ASP A 140 2.99 -9.69 -9.46
C ASP A 140 4.36 -10.35 -9.40
N PHE A 141 4.80 -10.73 -8.22
CA PHE A 141 6.12 -11.32 -8.01
C PHE A 141 6.09 -12.40 -6.92
N GLN A 142 7.04 -13.29 -6.97
CA GLN A 142 7.25 -14.35 -6.01
C GLN A 142 8.49 -14.07 -5.15
N PHE A 143 8.47 -14.49 -3.89
CA PHE A 143 9.69 -14.57 -3.09
C PHE A 143 10.69 -15.54 -3.74
N ILE A 144 11.99 -15.38 -3.44
CA ILE A 144 13.03 -16.26 -3.98
C ILE A 144 12.69 -17.72 -3.67
N ASN A 145 12.36 -17.99 -2.41
CA ASN A 145 11.79 -19.25 -1.95
C ASN A 145 10.43 -18.97 -1.30
N ALA A 146 9.45 -19.84 -1.48
CA ALA A 146 8.19 -19.72 -0.76
C ALA A 146 8.45 -19.98 0.73
N PHE A 147 7.95 -19.07 1.58
CA PHE A 147 8.04 -19.22 3.03
C PHE A 147 7.09 -20.30 3.54
N ASP A 148 7.31 -20.77 4.77
CA ASP A 148 6.44 -21.73 5.44
C ASP A 148 5.11 -21.10 5.83
N LYS A 149 4.03 -21.89 5.78
CA LYS A 149 2.76 -21.53 6.39
C LYS A 149 2.81 -21.84 7.87
N LEU A 150 2.72 -20.82 8.71
CA LEU A 150 2.82 -20.94 10.17
C LEU A 150 1.46 -21.09 10.87
N GLY A 151 0.35 -21.05 10.07
CA GLY A 151 -1.02 -21.16 10.58
C GLY A 151 -1.49 -19.92 11.32
N THR A 152 -2.63 -20.06 12.03
CA THR A 152 -3.28 -18.98 12.76
C THR A 152 -2.56 -18.67 14.06
N SER A 153 -2.33 -17.38 14.33
CA SER A 153 -1.71 -16.91 15.56
C SER A 153 -2.15 -15.50 15.93
N GLN A 154 -1.69 -14.96 17.08
CA GLN A 154 -2.06 -13.64 17.55
C GLN A 154 -1.38 -12.52 16.76
N PHE A 155 -2.16 -11.48 16.43
CA PHE A 155 -1.73 -10.17 15.98
C PHE A 155 -2.38 -9.13 16.91
N GLY A 156 -1.63 -8.55 17.83
CA GLY A 156 -2.20 -7.78 18.92
C GLY A 156 -3.25 -8.58 19.70
N ASP A 157 -4.48 -8.10 19.75
CA ASP A 157 -5.63 -8.74 20.38
C ASP A 157 -6.45 -9.64 19.42
N LYS A 158 -6.08 -9.70 18.14
CA LYS A 158 -6.80 -10.43 17.08
C LYS A 158 -6.00 -11.63 16.58
N LYS A 159 -6.65 -12.48 15.78
CA LYS A 159 -6.01 -13.63 15.14
C LYS A 159 -5.86 -13.39 13.65
N ALA A 160 -4.76 -13.89 13.06
CA ALA A 160 -4.48 -13.87 11.64
C ALA A 160 -3.77 -15.15 11.21
N GLU A 161 -3.82 -15.46 9.92
CA GLU A 161 -2.96 -16.46 9.30
C GLU A 161 -1.57 -15.86 9.06
N PHE A 162 -0.54 -16.64 9.34
CA PHE A 162 0.85 -16.22 9.22
C PHE A 162 1.65 -17.14 8.31
N PHE A 163 2.68 -16.56 7.71
CA PHE A 163 3.76 -17.25 7.04
C PHE A 163 5.12 -16.76 7.54
N GLY A 164 6.20 -17.44 7.21
CA GLY A 164 7.54 -17.01 7.60
C GLY A 164 8.55 -18.15 7.67
N ILE A 165 9.43 -18.08 8.63
CA ILE A 165 10.52 -19.04 8.86
C ILE A 165 10.44 -19.50 10.32
N ASP A 166 10.33 -20.81 10.52
CA ASP A 166 10.48 -21.43 11.84
C ASP A 166 11.89 -22.05 12.00
N SER A 167 12.18 -22.59 13.17
CA SER A 167 13.50 -23.18 13.49
C SER A 167 13.93 -24.35 12.59
N ARG A 168 13.01 -24.89 11.77
CA ARG A 168 13.28 -26.02 10.88
C ARG A 168 13.73 -25.61 9.50
N SER A 169 13.35 -24.41 9.06
CA SER A 169 13.53 -23.92 7.69
C SER A 169 14.50 -22.72 7.58
N ALA A 170 15.07 -22.26 8.69
CA ALA A 170 15.90 -21.05 8.74
C ALA A 170 17.10 -21.10 7.77
N ASN A 171 17.77 -22.23 7.67
CA ASN A 171 18.93 -22.42 6.79
C ASN A 171 18.59 -22.34 5.28
N GLU A 172 17.39 -22.76 4.88
CA GLU A 172 17.00 -22.76 3.47
C GLU A 172 16.34 -21.44 3.05
N LEU A 173 15.51 -20.88 3.94
CA LEU A 173 14.69 -19.72 3.62
C LEU A 173 15.35 -18.40 4.02
N GLY A 174 16.30 -18.43 4.96
CA GLY A 174 16.98 -17.25 5.47
C GLY A 174 17.76 -16.46 4.40
N GLU A 175 18.28 -17.12 3.36
CA GLU A 175 19.00 -16.47 2.25
C GLU A 175 18.15 -15.41 1.53
N GLY A 176 16.81 -15.56 1.54
CA GLY A 176 15.87 -14.60 0.97
C GLY A 176 15.54 -13.42 1.88
N VAL A 177 16.12 -13.35 3.08
CA VAL A 177 15.84 -12.33 4.09
C VAL A 177 17.12 -11.56 4.44
N LYS A 178 17.12 -10.25 4.20
CA LYS A 178 18.18 -9.35 4.65
C LYS A 178 17.71 -8.58 5.87
N VAL A 179 18.48 -8.60 6.96
CA VAL A 179 18.23 -7.81 8.15
C VAL A 179 18.78 -6.39 7.94
N LEU A 180 17.92 -5.38 7.98
CA LEU A 180 18.37 -4.00 7.94
C LEU A 180 18.88 -3.53 9.29
N PHE A 181 18.16 -3.88 10.35
CA PHE A 181 18.57 -3.69 11.75
C PHE A 181 17.66 -4.49 12.68
N TYR A 182 18.16 -4.77 13.88
CA TYR A 182 17.41 -5.36 14.98
C TYR A 182 17.83 -4.70 16.30
N ASN A 183 17.05 -3.73 16.74
CA ASN A 183 17.28 -3.03 18.02
C ASN A 183 16.55 -3.72 19.18
N SER A 184 15.37 -4.25 18.93
CA SER A 184 14.55 -5.00 19.88
C SER A 184 13.43 -5.77 19.14
N PRO A 185 12.67 -6.66 19.80
CA PRO A 185 11.50 -7.33 19.21
C PRO A 185 10.37 -6.39 18.74
N SER A 186 10.40 -5.10 19.13
CA SER A 186 9.42 -4.07 18.71
C SER A 186 10.01 -3.00 17.78
N ASP A 187 11.32 -3.06 17.46
CA ASP A 187 12.01 -2.09 16.59
C ASP A 187 13.07 -2.79 15.74
N PHE A 188 12.67 -3.29 14.59
CA PHE A 188 13.53 -3.97 13.63
C PHE A 188 12.97 -3.81 12.21
N ALA A 189 13.82 -4.03 11.20
CA ALA A 189 13.40 -4.08 9.82
C ALA A 189 14.15 -5.16 9.03
N VAL A 190 13.43 -5.77 8.08
CA VAL A 190 13.97 -6.75 7.14
C VAL A 190 13.56 -6.40 5.71
N VAL A 191 14.32 -6.91 4.74
CA VAL A 191 13.94 -6.93 3.32
C VAL A 191 13.79 -8.38 2.90
N LEU A 192 12.68 -8.67 2.22
CA LEU A 192 12.47 -9.95 1.55
C LEU A 192 12.79 -9.78 0.07
N ASP A 193 13.72 -10.58 -0.41
CA ASP A 193 14.09 -10.60 -1.82
C ASP A 193 13.08 -11.39 -2.65
N THR A 194 12.87 -10.96 -3.89
CA THR A 194 11.96 -11.60 -4.83
C THR A 194 12.70 -12.14 -6.05
N LYS A 195 12.07 -13.05 -6.80
CA LYS A 195 12.60 -13.57 -8.08
C LYS A 195 12.72 -12.50 -9.16
N ASP A 196 11.95 -11.41 -9.01
CA ASP A 196 11.96 -10.25 -9.88
C ASP A 196 12.89 -9.16 -9.35
N LYS A 197 12.62 -7.92 -9.72
CA LYS A 197 13.38 -6.73 -9.28
C LYS A 197 12.71 -6.00 -8.11
N ASP A 198 11.70 -6.59 -7.49
CA ASP A 198 11.00 -5.96 -6.38
C ASP A 198 11.61 -6.40 -5.05
N GLU A 199 11.63 -5.49 -4.09
CA GLU A 199 12.08 -5.70 -2.71
C GLU A 199 10.93 -5.36 -1.77
N VAL A 200 10.64 -6.25 -0.82
CA VAL A 200 9.61 -6.06 0.20
C VAL A 200 10.27 -5.64 1.51
N TYR A 201 10.18 -4.38 1.87
CA TYR A 201 10.68 -3.83 3.12
C TYR A 201 9.61 -3.96 4.19
N LEU A 202 9.93 -4.57 5.30
CA LEU A 202 9.06 -4.69 6.47
C LEU A 202 9.72 -4.03 7.67
N TYR A 203 9.02 -3.09 8.29
CA TYR A 203 9.53 -2.35 9.45
C TYR A 203 8.55 -2.44 10.63
N LYS A 204 8.96 -3.13 11.69
CA LYS A 204 8.24 -3.20 12.97
C LYS A 204 8.41 -1.88 13.69
N THR A 205 7.33 -1.10 13.77
CA THR A 205 7.32 0.21 14.43
C THR A 205 5.89 0.63 14.76
N SER A 206 5.70 1.26 15.90
CA SER A 206 4.40 1.81 16.32
C SER A 206 4.16 3.24 15.82
N THR A 207 5.16 3.89 15.19
CA THR A 207 5.04 5.30 14.78
C THR A 207 3.90 5.52 13.79
N SER A 208 3.15 6.63 13.99
CA SER A 208 2.06 7.08 13.10
C SER A 208 2.45 8.27 12.21
N LYS A 209 3.74 8.59 12.11
CA LYS A 209 4.26 9.66 11.24
C LYS A 209 3.96 9.36 9.77
N PRO A 210 4.01 10.36 8.84
CA PRO A 210 3.87 10.13 7.41
C PRO A 210 4.85 9.08 6.86
N PHE A 211 4.50 8.43 5.76
CA PHE A 211 5.29 7.33 5.20
C PHE A 211 6.72 7.73 4.80
N ASN A 212 6.91 8.94 4.25
CA ASN A 212 8.25 9.46 3.92
C ASN A 212 9.15 9.57 5.15
N TYR A 213 8.59 9.98 6.30
CA TYR A 213 9.32 10.01 7.58
C TYR A 213 9.69 8.60 8.03
N ILE A 214 8.72 7.67 8.01
CA ILE A 214 8.94 6.28 8.44
C ILE A 214 10.01 5.60 7.58
N TYR A 215 9.95 5.80 6.26
CA TYR A 215 10.94 5.27 5.32
C TYR A 215 12.34 5.84 5.59
N SER A 216 12.44 7.16 5.77
CA SER A 216 13.69 7.83 6.10
C SER A 216 14.26 7.40 7.46
N ASP A 217 13.41 7.20 8.46
CA ASP A 217 13.80 6.69 9.78
C ASP A 217 14.37 5.27 9.68
N MET A 218 13.69 4.38 8.95
CA MET A 218 14.17 3.03 8.68
C MET A 218 15.57 3.01 8.05
N LEU A 219 15.80 3.83 7.02
CA LEU A 219 17.11 3.92 6.35
C LEU A 219 18.21 4.51 7.24
N LYS A 220 17.88 5.49 8.10
CA LYS A 220 18.83 6.02 9.10
C LYS A 220 19.24 4.97 10.12
N LYS A 221 18.29 4.18 10.62
CA LYS A 221 18.55 3.07 11.54
C LYS A 221 19.40 1.99 10.88
N GLN A 222 19.11 1.65 9.63
CA GLN A 222 19.94 0.73 8.83
C GLN A 222 21.39 1.23 8.75
N THR A 223 21.61 2.49 8.39
CA THR A 223 22.98 3.07 8.29
C THR A 223 23.72 3.06 9.64
N ALA A 224 22.99 3.23 10.74
CA ALA A 224 23.57 3.24 12.09
C ALA A 224 23.80 1.85 12.67
N TYR A 225 23.16 0.81 12.12
CA TYR A 225 23.23 -0.55 12.64
C TYR A 225 24.64 -1.14 12.50
N LYS A 226 25.10 -1.83 13.55
CA LYS A 226 26.43 -2.47 13.62
C LYS A 226 26.34 -3.97 13.94
N GLY A 227 25.11 -4.51 14.04
CA GLY A 227 24.91 -5.94 14.25
C GLY A 227 24.98 -6.73 12.95
N ASP A 228 24.61 -8.00 13.02
CA ASP A 228 24.60 -8.89 11.87
C ASP A 228 23.42 -8.60 10.94
N GLU A 229 23.70 -8.31 9.67
CA GLU A 229 22.72 -8.07 8.60
C GLU A 229 22.24 -9.39 7.95
N ASN A 230 22.85 -10.53 8.26
CA ASN A 230 22.38 -11.83 7.79
C ASN A 230 21.25 -12.32 8.70
N PHE A 231 20.33 -13.06 8.10
CA PHE A 231 19.35 -13.83 8.85
C PHE A 231 20.02 -15.12 9.33
N GLY A 232 20.12 -15.31 10.65
CA GLY A 232 20.84 -16.43 11.26
C GLY A 232 20.01 -17.71 11.30
N GLU A 233 20.69 -18.82 11.53
CA GLU A 233 20.08 -20.17 11.58
C GLU A 233 19.02 -20.33 12.70
N GLU A 234 19.14 -19.56 13.77
CA GLU A 234 18.19 -19.56 14.89
C GLU A 234 17.15 -18.44 14.82
N ASP A 235 17.27 -17.53 13.85
CA ASP A 235 16.33 -16.43 13.69
C ASP A 235 14.97 -16.93 13.22
N LEU A 236 13.92 -16.31 13.73
CA LEU A 236 12.54 -16.66 13.39
C LEU A 236 11.83 -15.48 12.73
N LEU A 237 11.11 -15.74 11.63
CA LEU A 237 10.34 -14.74 10.89
C LEU A 237 8.86 -15.10 10.89
N LYS A 238 8.00 -14.11 11.18
CA LYS A 238 6.56 -14.29 11.22
C LYS A 238 5.84 -13.06 10.66
N ILE A 239 5.14 -13.24 9.54
CA ILE A 239 4.47 -12.18 8.80
C ILE A 239 3.01 -12.58 8.59
N PRO A 240 2.00 -11.70 8.84
CA PRO A 240 0.61 -12.03 8.56
C PRO A 240 0.33 -12.04 7.06
N ASN A 241 -0.56 -12.93 6.61
CA ASN A 241 -1.16 -12.80 5.28
C ASN A 241 -1.92 -11.47 5.21
N LEU A 242 -1.86 -10.81 4.07
CA LEU A 242 -2.52 -9.53 3.86
C LEU A 242 -3.34 -9.57 2.56
N LYS A 243 -4.58 -9.12 2.62
CA LYS A 243 -5.45 -8.97 1.46
C LYS A 243 -6.44 -7.84 1.69
N PHE A 244 -6.55 -6.91 0.73
CA PHE A 244 -7.57 -5.88 0.76
C PHE A 244 -7.86 -5.32 -0.63
N PHE A 245 -8.99 -4.64 -0.73
CA PHE A 245 -9.38 -3.83 -1.88
C PHE A 245 -9.97 -2.52 -1.36
N GLU A 246 -9.40 -1.40 -1.77
CA GLU A 246 -9.88 -0.06 -1.44
C GLU A 246 -10.15 0.75 -2.69
N GLU A 247 -11.13 1.64 -2.57
CA GLU A 247 -11.46 2.65 -3.57
C GLU A 247 -11.52 4.02 -2.91
N LYS A 248 -10.82 4.99 -3.48
CA LYS A 248 -10.76 6.36 -2.98
C LYS A 248 -11.21 7.34 -4.03
N SER A 249 -12.16 8.21 -3.68
CA SER A 249 -12.42 9.47 -4.36
C SER A 249 -11.71 10.60 -3.64
N PHE A 250 -10.98 11.43 -4.39
CA PHE A 250 -10.31 12.64 -3.89
C PHE A 250 -11.23 13.84 -4.12
N ASP A 251 -12.33 13.90 -3.38
CA ASP A 251 -13.41 14.87 -3.57
C ASP A 251 -12.95 16.31 -3.32
N GLU A 252 -11.87 16.49 -2.55
CA GLU A 252 -11.29 17.81 -2.26
C GLU A 252 -10.78 18.55 -3.50
N VAL A 253 -10.52 17.83 -4.61
CA VAL A 253 -10.09 18.42 -5.89
C VAL A 253 -11.21 18.46 -6.94
N CYS A 254 -12.30 17.70 -6.74
CA CYS A 254 -13.39 17.60 -7.72
C CYS A 254 -14.28 18.85 -7.74
N GLY A 255 -14.85 19.16 -8.90
CA GLY A 255 -15.74 20.30 -9.12
C GLY A 255 -15.06 21.67 -9.06
N LYS A 256 -13.75 21.75 -8.82
CA LYS A 256 -13.00 23.00 -8.68
C LYS A 256 -12.33 23.40 -9.98
N ARG A 257 -12.44 24.68 -10.33
CA ARG A 257 -11.76 25.27 -11.49
C ARG A 257 -10.28 25.49 -11.15
N ILE A 258 -9.40 25.11 -12.07
CA ILE A 258 -7.97 25.36 -11.94
C ILE A 258 -7.65 26.80 -12.31
N LYS A 259 -6.96 27.51 -11.42
CA LYS A 259 -6.58 28.91 -11.57
C LYS A 259 -5.75 29.08 -12.86
N GLY A 260 -6.12 30.10 -13.65
CA GLY A 260 -5.44 30.40 -14.92
C GLY A 260 -5.83 29.52 -16.10
N THR A 261 -6.81 28.62 -15.94
CA THR A 261 -7.29 27.72 -17.00
C THR A 261 -8.81 27.69 -17.06
N ASN A 262 -9.37 27.02 -18.08
CA ASN A 262 -10.79 26.66 -18.16
C ASN A 262 -11.06 25.20 -17.72
N LEU A 263 -10.07 24.55 -17.11
CA LEU A 263 -10.18 23.15 -16.68
C LEU A 263 -10.85 23.04 -15.32
N VAL A 264 -11.70 22.02 -15.19
CA VAL A 264 -12.32 21.58 -13.94
C VAL A 264 -12.05 20.09 -13.81
N ILE A 265 -11.63 19.64 -12.63
CA ILE A 265 -11.47 18.20 -12.34
C ILE A 265 -12.89 17.64 -12.10
N ASP A 266 -13.37 16.80 -13.01
CA ASP A 266 -14.69 16.17 -12.93
C ASP A 266 -14.70 15.02 -11.88
N SER A 267 -13.70 14.17 -11.92
CA SER A 267 -13.51 13.08 -10.95
C SER A 267 -12.03 12.75 -10.76
N ALA A 268 -11.68 12.33 -9.56
CA ALA A 268 -10.32 11.91 -9.18
C ALA A 268 -10.43 10.63 -8.33
N LEU A 269 -10.15 9.48 -8.92
CA LEU A 269 -10.38 8.16 -8.34
C LEU A 269 -9.10 7.33 -8.34
N GLU A 270 -8.90 6.55 -7.29
CA GLU A 270 -7.88 5.50 -7.21
C GLU A 270 -8.49 4.21 -6.66
N THR A 271 -8.04 3.06 -7.17
CA THR A 271 -8.30 1.74 -6.58
C THR A 271 -6.99 1.08 -6.21
N VAL A 272 -6.97 0.42 -5.06
CA VAL A 272 -5.83 -0.33 -4.57
C VAL A 272 -6.27 -1.75 -4.23
N LYS A 273 -5.71 -2.73 -4.94
CA LYS A 273 -5.88 -4.16 -4.65
C LYS A 273 -4.54 -4.75 -4.28
N PHE A 274 -4.48 -5.40 -3.13
CA PHE A 274 -3.26 -5.95 -2.58
C PHE A 274 -3.51 -7.32 -1.97
N GLU A 275 -2.58 -8.25 -2.20
CA GLU A 275 -2.60 -9.58 -1.61
C GLU A 275 -1.15 -10.06 -1.44
N MET A 276 -0.78 -10.50 -0.25
CA MET A 276 0.54 -11.05 0.09
C MET A 276 0.36 -12.29 0.96
N ASP A 277 0.99 -13.38 0.56
CA ASP A 277 1.02 -14.64 1.26
C ASP A 277 2.45 -15.26 1.27
N ASN A 278 2.56 -16.50 1.67
CA ASN A 278 3.84 -17.22 1.75
C ASN A 278 4.57 -17.40 0.42
N ALA A 279 3.91 -17.31 -0.72
CA ALA A 279 4.52 -17.49 -2.05
C ALA A 279 5.04 -16.17 -2.64
N GLY A 280 4.51 -15.04 -2.18
CA GLY A 280 4.81 -13.70 -2.70
C GLY A 280 3.57 -12.85 -2.81
N LEU A 281 3.56 -11.98 -3.82
CA LEU A 281 2.39 -11.22 -4.24
C LEU A 281 1.79 -11.89 -5.46
N LYS A 282 0.73 -12.65 -5.23
CA LYS A 282 -0.21 -13.30 -6.15
C LYS A 282 0.36 -14.23 -7.22
N LEU A 283 0.20 -15.50 -7.14
CA LEU A 283 -0.79 -16.48 -7.60
C LEU A 283 -0.24 -17.89 -7.82
N LYS A 284 -0.92 -18.88 -7.27
CA LYS A 284 -1.03 -20.31 -7.57
C LYS A 284 0.01 -21.25 -6.96
N SER A 285 -0.55 -22.17 -6.21
CA SER A 285 0.07 -23.18 -5.37
C SER A 285 0.57 -24.40 -6.15
N GLU A 286 1.72 -24.95 -5.72
CA GLU A 286 2.02 -26.39 -5.73
C GLU A 286 2.92 -26.74 -4.55
N ALA A 287 2.77 -27.96 -4.01
CA ALA A 287 3.46 -28.39 -2.78
C ALA A 287 4.69 -29.25 -3.06
N ALA A 288 5.74 -29.08 -2.26
CA ALA A 288 6.87 -29.99 -2.19
C ALA A 288 7.29 -30.21 -0.73
N MET A 289 7.82 -31.41 -0.42
CA MET A 289 8.25 -31.83 0.92
C MET A 289 9.77 -31.94 0.95
N SER A 290 10.43 -31.41 2.01
CA SER A 290 11.88 -31.58 2.21
C SER A 290 12.20 -32.21 3.54
N ILE A 291 13.42 -32.85 3.66
CA ILE A 291 13.89 -33.69 4.75
C ILE A 291 15.10 -33.01 5.40
N MET A 292 15.15 -33.01 6.74
CA MET A 292 16.06 -32.26 7.58
C MET A 292 17.30 -33.04 8.02
N LYS A 293 18.42 -32.32 8.22
CA LYS A 293 19.58 -32.78 8.99
C LYS A 293 19.88 -31.74 10.10
N MET A 294 19.90 -32.19 11.36
CA MET A 294 20.21 -31.34 12.51
C MET A 294 21.72 -31.22 12.76
N SER A 295 22.18 -30.00 13.03
CA SER A 295 23.49 -29.71 13.64
C SER A 295 23.25 -28.96 14.95
N LEU A 296 23.98 -29.37 16.01
CA LEU A 296 23.90 -28.75 17.34
C LEU A 296 25.08 -27.80 17.50
N THR A 297 24.87 -26.50 17.42
CA THR A 297 25.82 -25.47 17.81
C THR A 297 25.21 -24.62 18.93
N PRO A 298 25.93 -24.23 20.01
CA PRO A 298 25.37 -23.34 21.02
C PRO A 298 25.11 -21.97 20.40
N SER A 299 23.86 -21.51 20.40
CA SER A 299 23.46 -20.29 19.75
C SER A 299 23.35 -19.12 20.72
N ALA A 300 23.57 -17.90 20.19
CA ALA A 300 23.06 -16.68 20.79
C ALA A 300 21.53 -16.74 20.82
N ASP A 301 20.88 -16.00 21.74
CA ASP A 301 19.42 -15.94 21.80
C ASP A 301 18.85 -15.56 20.42
N PRO A 302 17.84 -16.31 19.90
CA PRO A 302 17.30 -16.09 18.57
C PRO A 302 16.66 -14.70 18.44
N ARG A 303 16.89 -14.01 17.32
CA ARG A 303 16.17 -12.78 17.00
C ARG A 303 14.78 -13.14 16.50
N LEU A 304 13.75 -12.49 17.06
CA LEU A 304 12.36 -12.75 16.73
C LEU A 304 11.81 -11.62 15.83
N PHE A 305 11.83 -11.85 14.53
CA PHE A 305 11.28 -10.92 13.54
C PHE A 305 9.77 -11.12 13.37
N TYR A 306 9.00 -10.87 14.45
CA TYR A 306 7.57 -11.13 14.50
C TYR A 306 6.77 -9.87 14.19
N PHE A 307 6.13 -9.83 13.01
CA PHE A 307 5.18 -8.80 12.59
C PHE A 307 3.76 -9.12 13.12
N ASN A 308 3.67 -9.32 14.41
CA ASN A 308 2.45 -9.73 15.13
C ASN A 308 1.75 -8.56 15.86
N ASP A 309 2.07 -7.34 15.52
CA ASP A 309 1.49 -6.07 15.96
C ASP A 309 1.87 -5.02 14.90
N THR A 310 1.48 -3.77 15.10
CA THR A 310 1.67 -2.66 14.16
C THR A 310 3.03 -2.68 13.45
N PHE A 311 2.98 -2.59 12.12
CA PHE A 311 4.16 -2.51 11.26
C PHE A 311 3.88 -1.72 9.98
N VAL A 312 4.94 -1.41 9.24
CA VAL A 312 4.87 -0.75 7.94
C VAL A 312 5.58 -1.61 6.89
N LEU A 313 4.96 -1.68 5.71
CA LEU A 313 5.49 -2.36 4.53
C LEU A 313 5.74 -1.33 3.43
N PHE A 314 6.89 -1.42 2.76
CA PHE A 314 7.17 -0.69 1.53
C PHE A 314 7.55 -1.65 0.41
N LEU A 315 7.12 -1.32 -0.81
CA LEU A 315 7.58 -2.01 -2.02
C LEU A 315 8.43 -1.05 -2.85
N LYS A 316 9.60 -1.53 -3.26
CA LYS A 316 10.55 -0.75 -4.06
C LYS A 316 11.16 -1.65 -5.15
N GLU A 317 11.38 -1.12 -6.34
CA GLU A 317 12.19 -1.84 -7.33
C GLU A 317 13.69 -1.72 -6.98
N LYS A 318 14.42 -2.81 -7.11
CA LYS A 318 15.86 -2.88 -6.88
C LYS A 318 16.60 -1.89 -7.79
N GLY A 319 17.47 -1.10 -7.19
CA GLY A 319 18.19 -0.03 -7.89
C GLY A 319 17.40 1.26 -8.12
N LYS A 320 16.16 1.36 -7.62
CA LYS A 320 15.39 2.61 -7.58
C LYS A 320 15.55 3.32 -6.24
N ASN A 321 15.25 4.62 -6.21
CA ASN A 321 15.50 5.44 -5.02
C ASN A 321 14.32 5.47 -4.06
N LYS A 322 13.07 5.39 -4.58
CA LYS A 322 11.86 5.56 -3.79
C LYS A 322 10.97 4.32 -3.89
N PRO A 323 10.25 3.97 -2.81
CA PRO A 323 9.20 2.97 -2.89
C PRO A 323 8.06 3.46 -3.77
N TYR A 324 7.35 2.53 -4.40
CA TYR A 324 6.15 2.80 -5.20
C TYR A 324 4.85 2.45 -4.45
N PHE A 325 4.98 1.85 -3.26
CA PHE A 325 3.88 1.43 -2.41
C PHE A 325 4.30 1.53 -0.95
N ALA A 326 3.38 1.96 -0.09
CA ALA A 326 3.54 1.96 1.36
C ALA A 326 2.22 1.56 2.03
N LEU A 327 2.30 0.70 3.04
CA LEU A 327 1.16 0.20 3.80
C LEU A 327 1.48 0.20 5.29
N ARG A 328 0.61 0.75 6.13
CA ARG A 328 0.68 0.59 7.58
C ARG A 328 -0.47 -0.30 8.04
N VAL A 329 -0.12 -1.37 8.72
CA VAL A 329 -1.04 -2.34 9.30
C VAL A 329 -1.08 -2.15 10.81
N HIS A 330 -2.24 -1.84 11.35
CA HIS A 330 -2.49 -1.71 12.79
C HIS A 330 -3.61 -2.66 13.23
N ASP A 331 -4.71 -2.68 12.51
CA ASP A 331 -5.82 -3.59 12.72
C ASP A 331 -5.86 -4.66 11.62
N ILE A 332 -5.34 -5.85 11.95
CA ILE A 332 -5.22 -6.95 10.98
C ILE A 332 -6.56 -7.41 10.39
N SER A 333 -7.68 -7.19 11.08
CA SER A 333 -9.01 -7.63 10.59
C SER A 333 -9.45 -6.92 9.31
N LYS A 334 -8.81 -5.81 8.94
CA LYS A 334 -9.04 -5.09 7.69
C LYS A 334 -8.29 -5.69 6.50
N PHE A 335 -7.40 -6.64 6.76
CA PHE A 335 -6.45 -7.20 5.79
C PHE A 335 -6.56 -8.72 5.65
N GLN A 336 -7.67 -9.31 6.07
CA GLN A 336 -7.88 -10.77 6.00
C GLN A 336 -8.95 -11.14 4.97
#